data_f149781bac6ceaa2ddad5d0c3aa9161f
#
_entry.id   f149781bac6ceaa2ddad5d0c3aa9161f
#
_cell.length_a   1.000
_cell.length_b   1.000
_cell.length_c   1.000
_cell.angle_alpha   90.00
_cell.angle_beta   90.00
_cell.angle_gamma   90.00
#
_symmetry.space_group_name_H-M   'P 1'
#
loop_
_entity.id
_entity.type
_entity.pdbx_description
1 polymer ?
#
loop_
_entity_poly.entity_id
_entity_poly.type
_entity_poly.pdbx_seq_one_letter_code
_entity_poly.pdbx_strand_id
1 'polypeptide(L)'
;LKALMGDKSDNIPGVTKIGEKTGLKLLQEYGSLEGIYANVDSFKPSKMKENLINDKAQAFLSKTLATIDTNAPITIGLEDLVYHGPNHEALASFYDEMGFVQLRAALSNQLPKEPEEEIVYHEVVDDISPDMFTDDTFIYFELLNDNYHREDITTFAWGNTENIYVSQNPEVLKTDVFQAFLRKPMATYDFKRAKILLSHLNIDVPRGAFDARLANYLLSNVDDNQLSTIARVHTNIHLESDDVVYGKGVKRA
;
A
#
# COMPACT_ATOMS: atom_id res chain seq x y z
N LEU A 1 40.27 18.32 14.02
CA LEU A 1 40.18 17.27 15.01
C LEU A 1 40.09 15.89 14.34
N LYS A 2 39.14 15.65 13.37
CA LYS A 2 38.99 14.39 12.65
C LYS A 2 40.29 13.89 11.94
N ALA A 3 41.13 14.82 11.50
CA ALA A 3 42.44 14.50 10.91
C ALA A 3 43.38 13.78 11.88
N LEU A 4 43.27 14.08 13.19
CA LEU A 4 44.09 13.46 14.24
C LEU A 4 43.46 12.20 14.81
N MET A 5 42.18 12.26 15.22
CA MET A 5 41.52 11.14 15.89
C MET A 5 40.91 10.10 14.94
N GLY A 6 40.77 10.47 13.66
CA GLY A 6 40.02 9.67 12.70
C GLY A 6 38.52 9.81 12.89
N ASP A 7 37.76 9.16 12.00
CA ASP A 7 36.31 8.96 12.11
C ASP A 7 35.95 7.57 11.57
N LYS A 8 35.53 6.70 12.47
CA LYS A 8 35.20 5.30 12.10
C LYS A 8 33.94 5.21 11.25
N SER A 9 32.98 6.14 11.41
CA SER A 9 31.76 6.14 10.62
C SER A 9 32.01 6.44 9.15
N ASP A 10 32.98 7.32 8.90
CA ASP A 10 33.36 7.79 7.57
C ASP A 10 34.63 7.07 7.05
N ASN A 11 35.15 6.09 7.79
CA ASN A 11 36.37 5.35 7.48
C ASN A 11 37.61 6.28 7.30
N ILE A 12 37.66 7.36 8.08
CA ILE A 12 38.79 8.30 8.11
C ILE A 12 39.83 7.77 9.15
N PRO A 13 41.07 7.46 8.75
CA PRO A 13 41.98 6.71 9.61
C PRO A 13 42.53 7.50 10.80
N GLY A 14 42.80 8.80 10.65
CA GLY A 14 43.44 9.60 11.68
C GLY A 14 44.90 9.19 12.00
N VAL A 15 45.39 9.54 13.19
CA VAL A 15 46.71 9.18 13.71
C VAL A 15 46.56 8.06 14.76
N THR A 16 47.38 7.04 14.68
CA THR A 16 47.35 5.87 15.57
C THR A 16 47.40 6.28 17.05
N LYS A 17 46.44 5.81 17.84
CA LYS A 17 46.31 6.05 19.28
C LYS A 17 46.14 7.51 19.69
N ILE A 18 45.76 8.40 18.80
CA ILE A 18 45.34 9.74 19.14
C ILE A 18 43.79 9.76 19.12
N GLY A 19 43.23 9.91 20.31
CA GLY A 19 41.79 10.11 20.49
C GLY A 19 41.43 11.59 20.67
N GLU A 20 40.13 11.84 20.86
CA GLU A 20 39.55 13.19 20.94
C GLU A 20 40.26 14.09 21.96
N LYS A 21 40.43 13.62 23.21
CA LYS A 21 41.09 14.41 24.27
C LYS A 21 42.49 14.88 23.92
N THR A 22 43.28 13.95 23.33
CA THR A 22 44.68 14.24 22.93
C THR A 22 44.69 15.17 21.71
N GLY A 23 43.86 14.87 20.73
CA GLY A 23 43.71 15.71 19.53
C GLY A 23 43.26 17.16 19.85
N LEU A 24 42.28 17.31 20.74
CA LEU A 24 41.87 18.65 21.20
C LEU A 24 42.98 19.39 21.89
N LYS A 25 43.72 18.75 22.81
CA LYS A 25 44.81 19.39 23.52
C LYS A 25 45.91 19.86 22.56
N LEU A 26 46.29 19.04 21.58
CA LEU A 26 47.28 19.39 20.57
C LEU A 26 46.79 20.57 19.70
N LEU A 27 45.53 20.61 19.31
CA LEU A 27 44.99 21.70 18.52
C LEU A 27 44.86 22.98 19.31
N GLN A 28 44.52 22.92 20.61
CA GLN A 28 44.52 24.11 21.50
C GLN A 28 45.91 24.68 21.68
N GLU A 29 46.95 23.86 21.76
CA GLU A 29 48.33 24.30 21.99
C GLU A 29 48.99 24.83 20.69
N TYR A 30 48.74 24.16 19.54
CA TYR A 30 49.45 24.43 18.28
C TYR A 30 48.54 25.02 17.19
N GLY A 31 47.24 25.26 17.45
CA GLY A 31 46.28 25.92 16.60
C GLY A 31 45.76 25.10 15.42
N SER A 32 46.63 24.38 14.73
CA SER A 32 46.24 23.62 13.52
C SER A 32 47.06 22.32 13.39
N LEU A 33 46.62 21.45 12.44
CA LEU A 33 47.38 20.24 12.12
C LEU A 33 48.78 20.60 11.63
N GLU A 34 48.90 21.62 10.79
CA GLU A 34 50.18 22.12 10.30
C GLU A 34 51.05 22.65 11.45
N GLY A 35 50.45 23.38 12.42
CA GLY A 35 51.15 23.86 13.59
C GLY A 35 51.68 22.74 14.47
N ILE A 36 50.96 21.67 14.64
CA ILE A 36 51.41 20.46 15.37
C ILE A 36 52.63 19.86 14.68
N TYR A 37 52.59 19.64 13.36
CA TYR A 37 53.69 19.07 12.61
C TYR A 37 54.90 19.99 12.46
N ALA A 38 54.72 21.29 12.46
CA ALA A 38 55.83 22.27 12.49
C ALA A 38 56.62 22.22 13.83
N ASN A 39 55.97 21.79 14.90
CA ASN A 39 56.58 21.74 16.23
C ASN A 39 56.82 20.31 16.73
N VAL A 40 56.51 19.25 15.94
CA VAL A 40 56.60 17.85 16.38
C VAL A 40 58.02 17.45 16.86
N ASP A 41 59.03 18.01 16.27
CA ASP A 41 60.45 17.70 16.66
C ASP A 41 60.76 18.17 18.09
N SER A 42 60.12 19.23 18.57
CA SER A 42 60.30 19.77 19.94
C SER A 42 59.56 18.94 21.01
N PHE A 43 58.70 17.99 20.62
CA PHE A 43 57.95 17.17 21.57
C PHE A 43 58.92 16.23 22.33
N LYS A 44 58.63 16.01 23.62
CA LYS A 44 59.35 15.04 24.42
C LYS A 44 59.25 13.63 23.77
N PRO A 45 60.30 12.85 23.80
CA PRO A 45 60.26 11.48 23.30
C PRO A 45 59.09 10.70 23.93
N SER A 46 58.20 10.19 23.08
CA SER A 46 57.01 9.47 23.52
C SER A 46 56.43 8.69 22.37
N LYS A 47 55.60 7.69 22.68
CA LYS A 47 54.86 6.92 21.67
C LYS A 47 53.92 7.78 20.84
N MET A 48 53.38 8.84 21.43
CA MET A 48 52.56 9.82 20.73
C MET A 48 53.37 10.58 19.66
N LYS A 49 54.59 11.04 19.98
CA LYS A 49 55.47 11.71 19.01
C LYS A 49 55.83 10.75 17.85
N GLU A 50 56.17 9.50 18.16
CA GLU A 50 56.46 8.48 17.13
C GLU A 50 55.26 8.27 16.20
N ASN A 51 54.05 8.10 16.75
CA ASN A 51 52.85 7.91 15.97
C ASN A 51 52.52 9.14 15.08
N LEU A 52 52.67 10.37 15.61
CA LEU A 52 52.51 11.57 14.81
C LEU A 52 53.51 11.59 13.62
N ILE A 53 54.78 11.25 13.85
CA ILE A 53 55.77 11.25 12.78
C ILE A 53 55.47 10.17 11.74
N ASN A 54 55.17 8.95 12.19
CA ASN A 54 54.93 7.82 11.30
C ASN A 54 53.67 7.99 10.47
N ASP A 55 52.59 8.54 11.09
CA ASP A 55 51.26 8.68 10.45
C ASP A 55 51.07 10.06 9.83
N LYS A 56 52.13 10.85 9.61
CA LYS A 56 52.02 12.22 9.06
C LYS A 56 51.22 12.26 7.76
N ALA A 57 51.57 11.41 6.81
CA ALA A 57 50.85 11.35 5.52
C ALA A 57 49.38 11.01 5.69
N GLN A 58 49.09 10.06 6.59
CA GLN A 58 47.71 9.64 6.92
C GLN A 58 46.92 10.76 7.61
N ALA A 59 47.55 11.54 8.48
CA ALA A 59 46.88 12.68 9.11
C ALA A 59 46.48 13.77 8.10
N PHE A 60 47.34 14.07 7.13
CA PHE A 60 47.00 15.04 6.07
C PHE A 60 45.97 14.49 5.09
N LEU A 61 46.04 13.19 4.72
CA LEU A 61 44.98 12.53 3.96
C LEU A 61 43.66 12.62 4.70
N SER A 62 43.64 12.33 6.00
CA SER A 62 42.44 12.43 6.85
C SER A 62 41.92 13.85 6.92
N LYS A 63 42.78 14.88 6.91
CA LYS A 63 42.35 16.28 6.80
C LYS A 63 41.63 16.55 5.47
N THR A 64 42.20 16.08 4.37
CA THR A 64 41.59 16.24 3.05
C THR A 64 40.22 15.58 2.99
N LEU A 65 40.10 14.33 3.47
CA LEU A 65 38.85 13.58 3.48
C LEU A 65 37.79 14.21 4.39
N ALA A 66 38.20 14.80 5.52
CA ALA A 66 37.30 15.45 6.47
C ALA A 66 36.91 16.89 6.08
N THR A 67 37.56 17.46 5.07
CA THR A 67 37.27 18.82 4.61
C THR A 67 36.16 18.80 3.57
N ILE A 68 35.11 19.59 3.82
CA ILE A 68 33.98 19.72 2.90
C ILE A 68 34.47 20.37 1.60
N ASP A 69 34.18 19.73 0.47
CA ASP A 69 34.39 20.31 -0.86
C ASP A 69 33.27 21.31 -1.16
N THR A 70 33.61 22.60 -1.13
CA THR A 70 32.67 23.69 -1.42
C THR A 70 32.49 23.94 -2.93
N ASN A 71 33.26 23.26 -3.77
CA ASN A 71 33.22 23.38 -5.23
C ASN A 71 32.63 22.15 -5.89
N ALA A 72 31.90 21.34 -5.14
CA ALA A 72 31.20 20.18 -5.71
C ALA A 72 30.30 20.63 -6.88
N PRO A 73 30.23 19.88 -8.00
CA PRO A 73 29.46 20.27 -9.18
C PRO A 73 27.95 20.10 -8.95
N ILE A 74 27.38 21.02 -8.16
CA ILE A 74 25.94 21.08 -7.89
C ILE A 74 25.28 21.86 -9.01
N THR A 75 24.31 21.26 -9.70
CA THR A 75 23.58 21.85 -10.82
C THR A 75 22.23 22.45 -10.44
N ILE A 76 21.81 22.29 -9.17
CA ILE A 76 20.54 22.80 -8.62
C ILE A 76 20.77 24.09 -7.84
N GLY A 77 19.88 25.08 -8.00
CA GLY A 77 19.84 26.32 -7.24
C GLY A 77 18.97 26.21 -5.98
N LEU A 78 18.95 27.24 -5.17
CA LEU A 78 18.12 27.30 -3.96
C LEU A 78 16.62 27.29 -4.31
N GLU A 79 16.26 27.86 -5.46
CA GLU A 79 14.90 27.90 -5.99
C GLU A 79 14.37 26.49 -6.32
N ASP A 80 15.25 25.57 -6.69
CA ASP A 80 14.90 24.18 -7.00
C ASP A 80 14.62 23.36 -5.72
N LEU A 81 15.01 23.87 -4.55
CA LEU A 81 14.83 23.22 -3.26
C LEU A 81 13.52 23.59 -2.56
N VAL A 82 12.68 24.39 -3.21
CA VAL A 82 11.36 24.72 -2.66
C VAL A 82 10.48 23.47 -2.66
N TYR A 83 10.09 23.04 -1.46
CA TYR A 83 9.20 21.88 -1.32
C TYR A 83 7.74 22.28 -1.55
N HIS A 84 7.13 21.75 -2.60
CA HIS A 84 5.74 22.02 -2.98
C HIS A 84 4.73 20.98 -2.43
N GLY A 85 5.16 20.11 -1.57
CA GLY A 85 4.39 18.98 -1.06
C GLY A 85 4.54 17.73 -1.93
N PRO A 86 3.96 16.60 -1.50
CA PRO A 86 3.99 15.38 -2.28
C PRO A 86 3.08 15.48 -3.51
N ASN A 87 3.48 14.87 -4.61
CA ASN A 87 2.58 14.60 -5.72
C ASN A 87 1.68 13.40 -5.32
N HIS A 88 0.45 13.69 -4.87
CA HIS A 88 -0.46 12.69 -4.32
C HIS A 88 -0.90 11.65 -5.36
N GLU A 89 -1.07 12.04 -6.63
CA GLU A 89 -1.45 11.12 -7.71
C GLU A 89 -0.32 10.14 -8.04
N ALA A 90 0.90 10.63 -8.20
CA ALA A 90 2.06 9.78 -8.44
C ALA A 90 2.34 8.85 -7.25
N LEU A 91 2.12 9.35 -6.02
CA LEU A 91 2.31 8.57 -4.81
C LEU A 91 1.23 7.49 -4.66
N ALA A 92 -0.01 7.79 -5.04
CA ALA A 92 -1.10 6.82 -5.08
C ALA A 92 -0.80 5.68 -6.06
N SER A 93 -0.41 6.01 -7.29
CA SER A 93 -0.02 5.03 -8.33
C SER A 93 1.14 4.15 -7.86
N PHE A 94 2.13 4.75 -7.21
CA PHE A 94 3.26 4.00 -6.63
C PHE A 94 2.81 3.04 -5.52
N TYR A 95 1.90 3.48 -4.65
CA TYR A 95 1.38 2.61 -3.58
C TYR A 95 0.53 1.46 -4.14
N ASP A 96 -0.23 1.69 -5.21
CA ASP A 96 -1.01 0.66 -5.89
C ASP A 96 -0.06 -0.37 -6.54
N GLU A 97 0.99 0.06 -7.24
CA GLU A 97 2.01 -0.80 -7.85
C GLU A 97 2.74 -1.66 -6.80
N MET A 98 3.07 -1.06 -5.65
CA MET A 98 3.79 -1.74 -4.56
C MET A 98 2.88 -2.53 -3.63
N GLY A 99 1.57 -2.48 -3.79
CA GLY A 99 0.60 -3.13 -2.92
C GLY A 99 0.54 -2.54 -1.50
N PHE A 100 0.87 -1.26 -1.32
CA PHE A 100 0.88 -0.59 -0.02
C PHE A 100 -0.52 -0.08 0.37
N VAL A 101 -1.42 -1.02 0.61
CA VAL A 101 -2.85 -0.79 0.85
C VAL A 101 -3.14 0.26 1.93
N GLN A 102 -2.47 0.18 3.08
CA GLN A 102 -2.71 1.11 4.19
C GLN A 102 -2.23 2.54 3.86
N LEU A 103 -1.09 2.67 3.19
CA LEU A 103 -0.56 3.96 2.77
C LEU A 103 -1.44 4.57 1.67
N ARG A 104 -1.92 3.75 0.75
CA ARG A 104 -2.87 4.16 -0.30
C ARG A 104 -4.18 4.68 0.30
N ALA A 105 -4.75 3.97 1.29
CA ALA A 105 -5.96 4.40 1.99
C ALA A 105 -5.77 5.73 2.75
N ALA A 106 -4.60 5.97 3.35
CA ALA A 106 -4.30 7.23 4.02
C ALA A 106 -4.25 8.44 3.07
N LEU A 107 -3.99 8.22 1.77
CA LEU A 107 -4.00 9.27 0.75
C LEU A 107 -5.40 9.60 0.23
N SER A 108 -6.42 8.76 0.45
CA SER A 108 -7.75 8.90 -0.16
C SER A 108 -8.40 10.26 0.10
N ASN A 109 -8.18 10.86 1.28
CA ASN A 109 -8.70 12.17 1.62
C ASN A 109 -7.93 13.35 0.99
N GLN A 110 -6.79 13.09 0.35
CA GLN A 110 -5.90 14.10 -0.25
C GLN A 110 -5.90 14.03 -1.78
N LEU A 111 -6.54 13.03 -2.33
CA LEU A 111 -6.76 12.89 -3.78
C LEU A 111 -8.04 13.64 -4.20
N PRO A 112 -8.07 14.17 -5.43
CA PRO A 112 -9.33 14.61 -6.01
C PRO A 112 -10.33 13.44 -5.94
N LYS A 113 -11.49 13.67 -5.35
CA LYS A 113 -12.57 12.68 -5.46
C LYS A 113 -13.01 12.68 -6.92
N GLU A 114 -12.79 11.56 -7.61
CA GLU A 114 -13.49 11.34 -8.86
C GLU A 114 -14.98 11.43 -8.59
N PRO A 115 -15.77 12.05 -9.50
CA PRO A 115 -17.20 12.05 -9.35
C PRO A 115 -17.65 10.59 -9.26
N GLU A 116 -18.32 10.24 -8.15
CA GLU A 116 -18.93 8.92 -8.01
C GLU A 116 -19.91 8.77 -9.17
N GLU A 117 -19.68 7.82 -10.06
CA GLU A 117 -20.64 7.48 -11.09
C GLU A 117 -21.91 7.02 -10.38
N GLU A 118 -22.99 7.73 -10.58
CA GLU A 118 -24.30 7.36 -10.04
C GLU A 118 -24.72 6.04 -10.68
N ILE A 119 -24.72 4.96 -9.91
CA ILE A 119 -25.13 3.65 -10.39
C ILE A 119 -26.65 3.69 -10.58
N VAL A 120 -27.10 3.69 -11.83
CA VAL A 120 -28.52 3.61 -12.16
C VAL A 120 -28.93 2.14 -12.11
N TYR A 121 -29.95 1.84 -11.31
CA TYR A 121 -30.52 0.50 -11.22
C TYR A 121 -32.05 0.56 -11.30
N HIS A 122 -32.66 -0.56 -11.67
CA HIS A 122 -34.11 -0.74 -11.75
C HIS A 122 -34.58 -1.60 -10.58
N GLU A 123 -35.45 -1.04 -9.76
CA GLU A 123 -36.09 -1.80 -8.68
C GLU A 123 -37.19 -2.68 -9.26
N VAL A 124 -37.13 -3.99 -8.95
CA VAL A 124 -38.07 -4.99 -9.43
C VAL A 124 -38.81 -5.60 -8.24
N VAL A 125 -40.11 -5.41 -8.20
CA VAL A 125 -40.96 -5.95 -7.13
C VAL A 125 -41.52 -7.32 -7.52
N ASP A 126 -42.16 -7.45 -8.67
CA ASP A 126 -42.86 -8.67 -9.11
C ASP A 126 -42.67 -8.97 -10.60
N ASP A 127 -42.48 -7.93 -11.42
CA ASP A 127 -42.50 -8.04 -12.88
C ASP A 127 -41.10 -8.46 -13.41
N ILE A 128 -41.00 -9.68 -13.91
CA ILE A 128 -39.79 -10.21 -14.49
C ILE A 128 -40.00 -10.59 -15.94
N SER A 129 -39.15 -10.08 -16.81
CA SER A 129 -39.21 -10.40 -18.25
C SER A 129 -37.88 -11.01 -18.73
N PRO A 130 -37.87 -11.84 -19.80
CA PRO A 130 -36.67 -12.51 -20.29
C PRO A 130 -35.55 -11.58 -20.78
N ASP A 131 -35.90 -10.34 -21.19
CA ASP A 131 -34.98 -9.31 -21.67
C ASP A 131 -34.11 -8.69 -20.54
N MET A 132 -34.46 -8.94 -19.27
CA MET A 132 -33.64 -8.59 -18.11
C MET A 132 -32.39 -9.49 -17.95
N PHE A 133 -32.25 -10.51 -18.78
CA PHE A 133 -31.19 -11.50 -18.71
C PHE A 133 -30.45 -11.60 -20.05
N THR A 134 -29.12 -11.50 -19.96
CA THR A 134 -28.20 -11.65 -21.07
C THR A 134 -27.21 -12.79 -20.76
N ASP A 135 -26.39 -13.16 -21.73
CA ASP A 135 -25.41 -14.25 -21.52
C ASP A 135 -24.29 -13.85 -20.55
N ASP A 136 -24.08 -12.55 -20.35
CA ASP A 136 -23.12 -11.97 -19.41
C ASP A 136 -23.76 -11.52 -18.08
N THR A 137 -25.02 -11.89 -17.82
CA THR A 137 -25.68 -11.54 -16.57
C THR A 137 -24.95 -12.13 -15.37
N PHE A 138 -24.60 -11.24 -14.45
CA PHE A 138 -24.04 -11.55 -13.14
C PHE A 138 -25.11 -11.43 -12.07
N ILE A 139 -25.10 -12.28 -11.05
CA ILE A 139 -26.05 -12.20 -9.94
C ILE A 139 -25.32 -12.13 -8.60
N TYR A 140 -25.81 -11.27 -7.71
CA TYR A 140 -25.32 -11.11 -6.35
C TYR A 140 -26.44 -11.24 -5.34
N PHE A 141 -26.17 -11.89 -4.21
CA PHE A 141 -27.10 -12.06 -3.10
C PHE A 141 -26.58 -11.38 -1.85
N GLU A 142 -27.39 -10.49 -1.25
CA GLU A 142 -27.06 -9.80 -0.02
C GLU A 142 -27.69 -10.48 1.19
N LEU A 143 -26.97 -10.41 2.32
CA LEU A 143 -27.37 -10.97 3.60
C LEU A 143 -27.01 -9.97 4.71
N LEU A 144 -27.79 -9.95 5.78
CA LEU A 144 -27.46 -9.16 6.97
C LEU A 144 -26.28 -9.72 7.75
N ASN A 145 -26.06 -11.04 7.71
CA ASN A 145 -24.95 -11.73 8.39
C ASN A 145 -24.20 -12.67 7.45
N ASP A 146 -22.94 -12.93 7.75
CA ASP A 146 -22.08 -13.80 6.92
C ASP A 146 -22.43 -15.30 6.99
N ASN A 147 -23.34 -15.70 7.87
CA ASN A 147 -23.71 -17.10 8.04
C ASN A 147 -24.77 -17.54 7.03
N TYR A 148 -24.40 -17.63 5.77
CA TYR A 148 -25.28 -18.04 4.67
C TYR A 148 -25.90 -19.44 4.79
N HIS A 149 -25.53 -20.23 5.81
CA HIS A 149 -26.17 -21.51 6.12
C HIS A 149 -27.46 -21.33 6.93
N ARG A 150 -27.71 -20.18 7.53
CA ARG A 150 -28.83 -19.90 8.43
C ARG A 150 -29.61 -18.64 8.05
N GLU A 151 -29.03 -17.79 7.24
CA GLU A 151 -29.63 -16.52 6.84
C GLU A 151 -30.45 -16.67 5.56
N ASP A 152 -31.43 -15.82 5.42
CA ASP A 152 -32.23 -15.69 4.21
C ASP A 152 -31.70 -14.57 3.32
N ILE A 153 -32.02 -14.64 2.02
CA ILE A 153 -31.72 -13.58 1.06
C ILE A 153 -32.55 -12.35 1.42
N THR A 154 -31.88 -11.23 1.73
CA THR A 154 -32.57 -9.96 2.03
C THR A 154 -32.77 -9.12 0.79
N THR A 155 -31.77 -9.10 -0.08
CA THR A 155 -31.75 -8.35 -1.33
C THR A 155 -30.92 -9.14 -2.33
N PHE A 156 -31.21 -9.03 -3.58
CA PHE A 156 -30.36 -9.56 -4.65
C PHE A 156 -30.37 -8.63 -5.85
N ALA A 157 -29.25 -8.60 -6.56
CA ALA A 157 -29.10 -7.83 -7.78
C ALA A 157 -28.66 -8.74 -8.92
N TRP A 158 -29.12 -8.45 -10.12
CA TRP A 158 -28.65 -9.12 -11.33
C TRP A 158 -28.56 -8.12 -12.48
N GLY A 159 -27.78 -8.46 -13.47
CA GLY A 159 -27.61 -7.59 -14.63
C GLY A 159 -26.22 -7.69 -15.24
N ASN A 160 -25.89 -6.70 -16.01
CA ASN A 160 -24.60 -6.52 -16.67
C ASN A 160 -24.12 -5.06 -16.51
N THR A 161 -23.15 -4.62 -17.32
CA THR A 161 -22.62 -3.26 -17.28
C THR A 161 -23.60 -2.20 -17.80
N GLU A 162 -24.65 -2.58 -18.51
CA GLU A 162 -25.61 -1.67 -19.11
C GLU A 162 -26.87 -1.53 -18.24
N ASN A 163 -27.35 -2.65 -17.70
CA ASN A 163 -28.60 -2.70 -16.95
C ASN A 163 -28.43 -3.48 -15.66
N ILE A 164 -28.78 -2.87 -14.54
CA ILE A 164 -28.72 -3.45 -13.20
C ILE A 164 -30.14 -3.47 -12.64
N TYR A 165 -30.57 -4.63 -12.16
CA TYR A 165 -31.85 -4.85 -11.52
C TYR A 165 -31.63 -5.26 -10.07
N VAL A 166 -32.50 -4.78 -9.17
CA VAL A 166 -32.44 -5.06 -7.74
C VAL A 166 -33.81 -5.48 -7.25
N SER A 167 -33.89 -6.51 -6.41
CA SER A 167 -35.12 -6.90 -5.76
C SER A 167 -34.91 -7.30 -4.30
N GLN A 168 -35.86 -6.98 -3.46
CA GLN A 168 -35.98 -7.43 -2.06
C GLN A 168 -37.04 -8.53 -1.90
N ASN A 169 -37.69 -8.93 -2.99
CA ASN A 169 -38.73 -9.95 -2.98
C ASN A 169 -38.16 -11.34 -3.45
N PRO A 170 -37.87 -12.28 -2.52
CA PRO A 170 -37.32 -13.58 -2.91
C PRO A 170 -38.27 -14.44 -3.76
N GLU A 171 -39.58 -14.14 -3.80
CA GLU A 171 -40.53 -14.86 -4.65
C GLU A 171 -40.26 -14.64 -6.14
N VAL A 172 -39.62 -13.54 -6.49
CA VAL A 172 -39.15 -13.26 -7.86
C VAL A 172 -38.22 -14.36 -8.37
N LEU A 173 -37.37 -14.93 -7.50
CA LEU A 173 -36.47 -16.03 -7.83
C LEU A 173 -37.19 -17.33 -8.20
N LYS A 174 -38.46 -17.47 -7.81
CA LYS A 174 -39.30 -18.66 -8.08
C LYS A 174 -40.09 -18.56 -9.39
N THR A 175 -40.07 -17.39 -10.04
CA THR A 175 -40.76 -17.19 -11.33
C THR A 175 -40.17 -18.09 -12.42
N ASP A 176 -40.96 -18.50 -13.38
CA ASP A 176 -40.49 -19.35 -14.48
C ASP A 176 -39.34 -18.72 -15.26
N VAL A 177 -39.38 -17.42 -15.46
CA VAL A 177 -38.34 -16.64 -16.15
C VAL A 177 -37.02 -16.71 -15.39
N PHE A 178 -37.05 -16.42 -14.09
CA PHE A 178 -35.82 -16.49 -13.26
C PHE A 178 -35.29 -17.91 -13.14
N GLN A 179 -36.17 -18.89 -13.00
CA GLN A 179 -35.81 -20.32 -12.97
C GLN A 179 -35.14 -20.75 -14.27
N ALA A 180 -35.62 -20.28 -15.43
CA ALA A 180 -35.00 -20.57 -16.72
C ALA A 180 -33.56 -20.00 -16.80
N PHE A 181 -33.30 -18.84 -16.22
CA PHE A 181 -31.96 -18.27 -16.08
C PHE A 181 -31.09 -19.09 -15.12
N LEU A 182 -31.58 -19.42 -13.93
CA LEU A 182 -30.82 -20.17 -12.91
C LEU A 182 -30.44 -21.61 -13.29
N ARG A 183 -31.14 -22.19 -14.31
CA ARG A 183 -30.76 -23.49 -14.90
C ARG A 183 -29.54 -23.41 -15.81
N LYS A 184 -29.17 -22.21 -16.25
CA LYS A 184 -27.93 -21.98 -17.00
C LYS A 184 -26.73 -21.89 -16.03
N PRO A 185 -25.49 -21.99 -16.55
CA PRO A 185 -24.31 -21.72 -15.74
C PRO A 185 -24.30 -20.27 -15.23
N MET A 186 -24.19 -20.09 -13.92
CA MET A 186 -24.35 -18.80 -13.25
C MET A 186 -23.01 -18.12 -13.00
N ALA A 187 -22.92 -16.84 -13.30
CA ALA A 187 -21.83 -15.95 -12.86
C ALA A 187 -22.24 -15.23 -11.58
N THR A 188 -21.41 -15.29 -10.55
CA THR A 188 -21.70 -14.70 -9.23
C THR A 188 -20.42 -14.39 -8.46
N TYR A 189 -20.56 -13.69 -7.32
CA TYR A 189 -19.43 -13.38 -6.42
C TYR A 189 -18.87 -14.61 -5.68
N ASP A 190 -19.74 -15.46 -5.10
CA ASP A 190 -19.39 -16.69 -4.37
C ASP A 190 -20.44 -17.76 -4.71
N PHE A 191 -20.10 -18.66 -5.62
CA PHE A 191 -21.04 -19.67 -6.12
C PHE A 191 -21.48 -20.64 -5.03
N LYS A 192 -20.61 -20.99 -4.08
CA LYS A 192 -20.96 -21.87 -2.97
C LYS A 192 -22.01 -21.21 -2.07
N ARG A 193 -21.83 -19.94 -1.72
CA ARG A 193 -22.79 -19.13 -0.96
C ARG A 193 -24.12 -19.03 -1.71
N ALA A 194 -24.09 -18.64 -2.98
CA ALA A 194 -25.28 -18.54 -3.81
C ALA A 194 -26.08 -19.84 -3.90
N LYS A 195 -25.40 -20.96 -4.12
CA LYS A 195 -26.04 -22.29 -4.19
C LYS A 195 -26.73 -22.68 -2.90
N ILE A 196 -26.13 -22.43 -1.74
CA ILE A 196 -26.74 -22.73 -0.43
C ILE A 196 -27.96 -21.83 -0.18
N LEU A 197 -27.84 -20.54 -0.43
CA LEU A 197 -28.96 -19.59 -0.27
C LEU A 197 -30.17 -19.97 -1.15
N LEU A 198 -29.94 -20.29 -2.40
CA LEU A 198 -31.00 -20.72 -3.31
C LEU A 198 -31.60 -22.06 -2.89
N SER A 199 -30.83 -22.95 -2.27
CA SER A 199 -31.36 -24.21 -1.74
C SER A 199 -32.36 -24.01 -0.60
N HIS A 200 -32.27 -22.95 0.19
CA HIS A 200 -33.28 -22.59 1.20
C HIS A 200 -34.64 -22.28 0.58
N LEU A 201 -34.65 -21.81 -0.67
CA LEU A 201 -35.85 -21.57 -1.46
C LEU A 201 -36.30 -22.77 -2.31
N ASN A 202 -35.66 -23.97 -2.12
CA ASN A 202 -35.81 -25.18 -2.92
C ASN A 202 -35.43 -24.98 -4.40
N ILE A 203 -34.50 -24.08 -4.69
CA ILE A 203 -33.98 -23.82 -6.02
C ILE A 203 -32.61 -24.51 -6.14
N ASP A 204 -32.48 -25.44 -7.07
CA ASP A 204 -31.20 -26.08 -7.38
C ASP A 204 -30.50 -25.41 -8.58
N VAL A 205 -29.23 -25.04 -8.38
CA VAL A 205 -28.41 -24.43 -9.43
C VAL A 205 -27.32 -25.43 -9.84
N PRO A 206 -27.28 -25.80 -11.12
CA PRO A 206 -26.45 -26.94 -11.54
C PRO A 206 -24.96 -26.67 -11.50
N ARG A 207 -24.52 -25.50 -11.95
CA ARG A 207 -23.09 -25.13 -11.98
C ARG A 207 -22.86 -23.62 -12.04
N GLY A 208 -21.67 -23.16 -11.58
CA GLY A 208 -21.15 -21.83 -11.82
C GLY A 208 -20.51 -21.72 -13.20
N ALA A 209 -20.68 -20.56 -13.84
CA ALA A 209 -19.91 -20.15 -15.01
C ALA A 209 -18.67 -19.35 -14.59
N PHE A 210 -18.85 -18.46 -13.64
CA PHE A 210 -17.82 -17.61 -13.10
C PHE A 210 -18.07 -17.34 -11.61
N ASP A 211 -16.99 -17.34 -10.82
CA ASP A 211 -17.00 -17.02 -9.39
C ASP A 211 -15.93 -15.95 -9.14
N ALA A 212 -16.37 -14.72 -8.87
CA ALA A 212 -15.45 -13.58 -8.71
C ALA A 212 -14.52 -13.74 -7.51
N ARG A 213 -15.00 -14.35 -6.41
CA ARG A 213 -14.21 -14.61 -5.22
C ARG A 213 -13.11 -15.64 -5.49
N LEU A 214 -13.45 -16.72 -6.19
CA LEU A 214 -12.49 -17.74 -6.58
C LEU A 214 -11.48 -17.21 -7.61
N ALA A 215 -11.94 -16.41 -8.59
CA ALA A 215 -11.08 -15.79 -9.58
C ALA A 215 -10.05 -14.85 -8.91
N ASN A 216 -10.49 -13.99 -7.97
CA ASN A 216 -9.57 -13.14 -7.21
C ASN A 216 -8.54 -13.95 -6.43
N TYR A 217 -8.96 -15.03 -5.76
CA TYR A 217 -8.04 -15.92 -5.04
C TYR A 217 -6.97 -16.53 -5.95
N LEU A 218 -7.32 -16.86 -7.18
CA LEU A 218 -6.38 -17.43 -8.15
C LEU A 218 -5.45 -16.40 -8.78
N LEU A 219 -5.89 -15.15 -8.92
CA LEU A 219 -5.12 -14.08 -9.56
C LEU A 219 -4.21 -13.31 -8.59
N SER A 220 -4.73 -13.08 -7.41
CA SER A 220 -4.04 -12.24 -6.43
C SER A 220 -3.77 -13.05 -5.18
N ASN A 221 -2.68 -13.47 -4.82
CA ASN A 221 -2.32 -14.18 -3.58
C ASN A 221 -2.69 -13.38 -2.29
N VAL A 222 -3.77 -12.60 -2.33
CA VAL A 222 -4.26 -11.75 -1.24
C VAL A 222 -5.27 -12.56 -0.43
N ASP A 223 -5.05 -12.68 0.87
CA ASP A 223 -5.91 -13.41 1.81
C ASP A 223 -7.32 -12.82 1.95
N ASP A 224 -7.50 -11.55 1.62
CA ASP A 224 -8.79 -10.86 1.69
C ASP A 224 -9.53 -10.93 0.35
N ASN A 225 -10.58 -11.77 0.32
CA ASN A 225 -11.45 -11.96 -0.82
C ASN A 225 -12.83 -11.31 -0.62
N GLN A 226 -12.95 -10.25 0.17
CA GLN A 226 -14.18 -9.48 0.31
C GLN A 226 -14.50 -8.71 -0.98
N LEU A 227 -15.79 -8.50 -1.26
CA LEU A 227 -16.24 -7.80 -2.46
C LEU A 227 -15.62 -6.39 -2.57
N SER A 228 -15.56 -5.67 -1.46
CA SER A 228 -14.92 -4.35 -1.37
C SER A 228 -13.43 -4.38 -1.74
N THR A 229 -12.71 -5.43 -1.35
CA THR A 229 -11.31 -5.61 -1.73
C THR A 229 -11.17 -5.95 -3.21
N ILE A 230 -12.01 -6.83 -3.74
CA ILE A 230 -12.03 -7.20 -5.16
C ILE A 230 -12.32 -5.98 -6.02
N ALA A 231 -13.37 -5.20 -5.67
CA ALA A 231 -13.71 -3.98 -6.39
C ALA A 231 -12.54 -2.99 -6.42
N ARG A 232 -11.90 -2.74 -5.29
CA ARG A 232 -10.75 -1.83 -5.19
C ARG A 232 -9.53 -2.29 -5.99
N VAL A 233 -9.25 -3.61 -6.04
CA VAL A 233 -8.06 -4.16 -6.71
C VAL A 233 -8.25 -4.20 -8.23
N HIS A 234 -9.44 -4.51 -8.70
CA HIS A 234 -9.71 -4.79 -10.12
C HIS A 234 -10.51 -3.69 -10.83
N THR A 235 -11.04 -2.72 -10.08
CA THR A 235 -11.84 -1.60 -10.63
C THR A 235 -11.51 -0.29 -9.91
N ASN A 236 -12.02 0.81 -10.40
CA ASN A 236 -11.94 2.12 -9.72
C ASN A 236 -13.14 2.35 -8.77
N ILE A 237 -13.98 1.33 -8.56
CA ILE A 237 -15.16 1.45 -7.70
C ILE A 237 -14.74 1.26 -6.24
N HIS A 238 -15.11 2.23 -5.40
CA HIS A 238 -14.90 2.16 -3.96
C HIS A 238 -16.17 1.64 -3.29
N LEU A 239 -16.12 0.40 -2.79
CA LEU A 239 -17.19 -0.17 -1.97
C LEU A 239 -16.77 -0.14 -0.50
N GLU A 240 -17.66 0.29 0.37
CA GLU A 240 -17.49 0.13 1.81
C GLU A 240 -17.53 -1.37 2.18
N SER A 241 -16.76 -1.75 3.19
CA SER A 241 -16.82 -3.12 3.69
C SER A 241 -18.10 -3.36 4.48
N ASP A 242 -18.57 -4.60 4.53
CA ASP A 242 -19.74 -5.01 5.32
C ASP A 242 -19.65 -4.57 6.79
N ASP A 243 -18.46 -4.58 7.35
CA ASP A 243 -18.20 -4.10 8.72
C ASP A 243 -18.50 -2.61 8.93
N VAL A 244 -18.35 -1.80 7.87
CA VAL A 244 -18.68 -0.36 7.89
C VAL A 244 -20.16 -0.16 7.68
N VAL A 245 -20.75 -0.87 6.72
CA VAL A 245 -22.17 -0.73 6.36
C VAL A 245 -23.09 -1.30 7.46
N TYR A 246 -22.80 -2.51 7.95
CA TYR A 246 -23.67 -3.25 8.88
C TYR A 246 -23.17 -3.28 10.32
N GLY A 247 -21.94 -2.80 10.57
CA GLY A 247 -21.30 -2.86 11.88
C GLY A 247 -20.62 -4.20 12.17
N LYS A 248 -19.94 -4.29 13.33
CA LYS A 248 -19.16 -5.47 13.75
C LYS A 248 -19.82 -6.23 14.90
N GLY A 249 -19.81 -7.55 14.82
CA GLY A 249 -20.22 -8.45 15.92
C GLY A 249 -21.63 -8.18 16.42
N VAL A 250 -21.81 -7.99 17.74
CA VAL A 250 -23.13 -7.76 18.40
C VAL A 250 -23.81 -6.44 17.94
N LYS A 251 -23.09 -5.54 17.30
CA LYS A 251 -23.60 -4.26 16.78
C LYS A 251 -23.99 -4.31 15.30
N ARG A 252 -23.89 -5.48 14.68
CA ARG A 252 -24.35 -5.70 13.31
C ARG A 252 -25.88 -5.68 13.30
N ALA A 253 -26.48 -4.71 12.64
CA ALA A 253 -27.93 -4.51 12.59
C ALA A 253 -28.44 -4.92 11.20
#